data_dc33cf29f4482c94f1c4e017649e71b1
#
_entry.id   dc33cf29f4482c94f1c4e017649e71b1
#
_cell.length_a   1.000
_cell.length_b   1.000
_cell.length_c   1.000
_cell.angle_alpha   90.00
_cell.angle_beta   90.00
_cell.angle_gamma   90.00
#
_symmetry.space_group_name_H-M   'P 1'
#
loop_
_entity.id
_entity.type
_entity.pdbx_description
1 polymer ?
#
loop_
_entity_poly.entity_id
_entity_poly.type
_entity_poly.pdbx_seq_one_letter_code
_entity_poly.pdbx_strand_id
1 'polypeptide(L)'
;MISRRNITQTLAGCALAAIVTVANAQTAGAAAPQVKLATSLGDIVVQLDPAKAPKTVENFLAYVADKHYDGTVFHRVIDGFMIQGGGFTADMQQKPTKAPIPLEAANGLKNDKYTIAMARTANPNSATSQFFINVANNAMLNAPQPDGHGYAVFGKVVSGTEV
;
A
#
# COMPACT_ATOMS: atom_id res chain seq x y z
N MET A 1 57.63 -67.32 -34.73
CA MET A 1 57.72 -66.86 -33.29
C MET A 1 57.24 -65.42 -33.27
N ILE A 2 56.03 -65.20 -32.80
CA ILE A 2 55.37 -63.92 -32.88
C ILE A 2 55.14 -63.41 -31.46
N SER A 3 55.77 -62.30 -31.13
CA SER A 3 55.64 -61.63 -29.83
C SER A 3 54.53 -60.64 -29.88
N ARG A 4 53.55 -60.76 -28.96
CA ARG A 4 52.44 -59.86 -28.76
C ARG A 4 52.86 -58.72 -27.84
N ARG A 5 52.77 -57.47 -28.29
CA ARG A 5 52.89 -56.27 -27.43
C ARG A 5 51.51 -55.77 -27.10
N ASN A 6 51.19 -55.76 -25.82
CA ASN A 6 50.00 -55.15 -25.31
C ASN A 6 50.19 -53.63 -25.22
N ILE A 7 49.29 -52.88 -25.83
CA ILE A 7 49.20 -51.44 -25.68
C ILE A 7 48.04 -51.13 -24.74
N THR A 8 48.42 -50.64 -23.57
CA THR A 8 47.43 -50.15 -22.55
C THR A 8 47.08 -48.71 -22.93
N GLN A 9 45.87 -48.48 -23.35
CA GLN A 9 45.35 -47.11 -23.55
C GLN A 9 44.75 -46.64 -22.23
N THR A 10 45.34 -45.57 -21.68
CA THR A 10 44.81 -44.86 -20.54
C THR A 10 43.83 -43.81 -21.03
N LEU A 11 42.55 -44.01 -20.75
CA LEU A 11 41.51 -43.01 -20.97
C LEU A 11 41.48 -42.00 -19.84
N ALA A 12 41.95 -40.78 -20.08
CA ALA A 12 41.78 -39.65 -19.19
C ALA A 12 40.40 -39.08 -19.38
N GLY A 13 39.50 -39.34 -18.43
CA GLY A 13 38.21 -38.75 -18.37
C GLY A 13 38.25 -37.30 -17.85
N CYS A 14 38.05 -36.30 -18.70
CA CYS A 14 37.78 -34.93 -18.28
C CYS A 14 36.35 -34.84 -17.80
N ALA A 15 36.14 -34.76 -16.48
CA ALA A 15 34.87 -34.40 -15.90
C ALA A 15 34.69 -32.88 -16.00
N LEU A 16 33.83 -32.41 -16.92
CA LEU A 16 33.35 -31.02 -16.92
C LEU A 16 32.36 -30.85 -15.75
N ALA A 17 32.80 -30.19 -14.70
CA ALA A 17 31.89 -29.69 -13.66
C ALA A 17 31.15 -28.45 -14.19
N ALA A 18 29.90 -28.61 -14.55
CA ALA A 18 29.01 -27.47 -14.86
C ALA A 18 28.66 -26.74 -13.57
N ILE A 19 29.26 -25.58 -13.35
CA ILE A 19 28.89 -24.67 -12.26
C ILE A 19 27.59 -23.99 -12.71
N VAL A 20 26.45 -24.44 -12.19
CA VAL A 20 25.17 -23.75 -12.34
C VAL A 20 25.18 -22.55 -11.36
N THR A 21 25.54 -21.39 -11.85
CA THR A 21 25.31 -20.13 -11.13
C THR A 21 23.82 -19.84 -11.15
N VAL A 22 23.13 -20.14 -10.03
CA VAL A 22 21.78 -19.65 -9.80
C VAL A 22 21.88 -18.14 -9.57
N ALA A 23 21.63 -17.37 -10.62
CA ALA A 23 21.45 -15.93 -10.48
C ALA A 23 20.16 -15.72 -9.66
N ASN A 24 20.32 -15.39 -8.38
CA ASN A 24 19.24 -14.81 -7.58
C ASN A 24 18.84 -13.49 -8.27
N ALA A 25 17.80 -13.52 -9.07
CA ALA A 25 17.12 -12.32 -9.50
C ALA A 25 16.49 -11.70 -8.24
N GLN A 26 17.23 -10.82 -7.58
CA GLN A 26 16.67 -9.88 -6.62
C GLN A 26 15.62 -9.08 -7.41
N THR A 27 14.36 -9.40 -7.16
CA THR A 27 13.26 -8.51 -7.55
C THR A 27 13.55 -7.17 -6.86
N ALA A 28 14.09 -6.22 -7.64
CA ALA A 28 14.17 -4.83 -7.20
C ALA A 28 12.75 -4.46 -6.75
N GLY A 29 12.57 -4.24 -5.46
CA GLY A 29 11.27 -3.92 -4.89
C GLY A 29 10.69 -2.76 -5.67
N ALA A 30 9.56 -2.97 -6.33
CA ALA A 30 8.86 -1.90 -7.02
C ALA A 30 8.68 -0.75 -6.03
N ALA A 31 9.06 0.46 -6.43
CA ALA A 31 8.92 1.63 -5.58
C ALA A 31 7.46 1.71 -5.10
N ALA A 32 7.27 1.96 -3.81
CA ALA A 32 5.93 2.04 -3.23
C ALA A 32 5.09 3.07 -4.01
N PRO A 33 3.84 2.73 -4.40
CA PRO A 33 3.01 3.61 -5.20
C PRO A 33 2.80 4.96 -4.50
N GLN A 34 2.82 6.04 -5.27
CA GLN A 34 2.53 7.38 -4.79
C GLN A 34 1.33 7.96 -5.53
N VAL A 35 0.50 8.69 -4.81
CA VAL A 35 -0.65 9.42 -5.36
C VAL A 35 -0.56 10.88 -4.93
N LYS A 36 -0.71 11.78 -5.89
CA LYS A 36 -0.79 13.21 -5.65
C LYS A 36 -2.25 13.63 -5.54
N LEU A 37 -2.61 14.22 -4.42
CA LEU A 37 -3.88 14.88 -4.19
C LEU A 37 -3.67 16.37 -4.50
N ALA A 38 -4.12 16.81 -5.68
CA ALA A 38 -4.07 18.22 -6.07
C ALA A 38 -5.25 18.95 -5.41
N THR A 39 -4.97 19.82 -4.44
CA THR A 39 -6.00 20.56 -3.71
C THR A 39 -5.96 22.05 -4.08
N SER A 40 -7.01 22.80 -3.70
CA SER A 40 -7.07 24.26 -3.89
C SER A 40 -6.02 25.02 -3.06
N LEU A 41 -5.42 24.39 -2.04
CA LEU A 41 -4.41 25.00 -1.16
C LEU A 41 -2.98 24.51 -1.44
N GLY A 42 -2.83 23.50 -2.31
CA GLY A 42 -1.53 22.92 -2.65
C GLY A 42 -1.62 21.41 -2.91
N ASP A 43 -0.50 20.82 -3.27
CA ASP A 43 -0.38 19.39 -3.56
C ASP A 43 0.02 18.61 -2.30
N ILE A 44 -0.71 17.54 -2.00
CA ILE A 44 -0.35 16.56 -0.97
C ILE A 44 0.05 15.27 -1.67
N VAL A 45 1.25 14.76 -1.41
CA VAL A 45 1.70 13.47 -1.97
C VAL A 45 1.66 12.40 -0.88
N VAL A 46 0.92 11.32 -1.16
CA VAL A 46 0.83 10.16 -0.28
C VAL A 46 1.58 8.97 -0.88
N GLN A 47 2.41 8.33 -0.08
CA GLN A 47 3.04 7.06 -0.41
C GLN A 47 2.21 5.93 0.21
N LEU A 48 1.81 4.96 -0.61
CA LEU A 48 0.96 3.84 -0.21
C LEU A 48 1.82 2.64 0.21
N ASP A 49 1.26 1.78 1.06
CA ASP A 49 1.92 0.56 1.54
C ASP A 49 1.11 -0.70 1.17
N PRO A 50 1.24 -1.19 -0.08
CA PRO A 50 0.52 -2.39 -0.53
C PRO A 50 0.99 -3.67 0.17
N ALA A 51 2.17 -3.68 0.78
CA ALA A 51 2.66 -4.84 1.53
C ALA A 51 1.91 -5.01 2.85
N LYS A 52 1.48 -3.89 3.46
CA LYS A 52 0.77 -3.87 4.75
C LYS A 52 -0.75 -3.82 4.60
N ALA A 53 -1.26 -3.19 3.55
CA ALA A 53 -2.70 -3.01 3.32
C ALA A 53 -3.08 -3.25 1.85
N PRO A 54 -2.87 -4.48 1.32
CA PRO A 54 -3.03 -4.77 -0.10
C PRO A 54 -4.44 -4.48 -0.62
N LYS A 55 -5.49 -4.90 0.09
CA LYS A 55 -6.88 -4.66 -0.32
C LYS A 55 -7.28 -3.20 -0.26
N THR A 56 -6.82 -2.50 0.75
CA THR A 56 -7.06 -1.07 0.93
C THR A 56 -6.38 -0.25 -0.15
N VAL A 57 -5.11 -0.55 -0.45
CA VAL A 57 -4.36 0.13 -1.52
C VAL A 57 -4.96 -0.16 -2.89
N GLU A 58 -5.32 -1.41 -3.20
CA GLU A 58 -5.99 -1.79 -4.44
C GLU A 58 -7.29 -1.01 -4.64
N ASN A 59 -8.14 -0.96 -3.60
CA ASN A 59 -9.39 -0.20 -3.60
C ASN A 59 -9.16 1.30 -3.82
N PHE A 60 -8.24 1.90 -3.08
CA PHE A 60 -7.92 3.33 -3.21
C PHE A 60 -7.44 3.67 -4.63
N LEU A 61 -6.52 2.88 -5.19
CA LEU A 61 -6.01 3.05 -6.55
C LEU A 61 -7.10 2.85 -7.61
N ALA A 62 -8.06 1.93 -7.40
CA ALA A 62 -9.20 1.76 -8.29
C ALA A 62 -10.09 3.03 -8.34
N TYR A 63 -10.32 3.68 -7.19
CA TYR A 63 -11.03 4.97 -7.15
C TYR A 63 -10.22 6.11 -7.81
N VAL A 64 -8.89 6.11 -7.65
CA VAL A 64 -8.00 7.07 -8.35
C VAL A 64 -8.10 6.89 -9.87
N ALA A 65 -8.02 5.65 -10.36
CA ALA A 65 -8.11 5.32 -11.79
C ALA A 65 -9.46 5.75 -12.39
N ASP A 66 -10.54 5.60 -11.63
CA ASP A 66 -11.90 6.02 -12.03
C ASP A 66 -12.13 7.53 -11.88
N LYS A 67 -11.12 8.31 -11.48
CA LYS A 67 -11.26 9.75 -11.22
C LYS A 67 -12.37 10.09 -10.20
N HIS A 68 -12.66 9.13 -9.31
CA HIS A 68 -13.71 9.30 -8.30
C HIS A 68 -13.42 10.51 -7.38
N TYR A 69 -12.15 10.73 -7.04
CA TYR A 69 -11.75 11.80 -6.14
C TYR A 69 -11.77 13.20 -6.76
N ASP A 70 -11.83 13.29 -8.11
CA ASP A 70 -11.91 14.59 -8.80
C ASP A 70 -13.19 15.33 -8.38
N GLY A 71 -13.02 16.60 -7.95
CA GLY A 71 -14.11 17.45 -7.47
C GLY A 71 -14.66 17.07 -6.09
N THR A 72 -14.01 16.15 -5.36
CA THR A 72 -14.37 15.90 -3.95
C THR A 72 -13.71 16.91 -3.03
N VAL A 73 -14.25 17.04 -1.83
CA VAL A 73 -13.75 17.96 -0.80
C VAL A 73 -13.37 17.23 0.48
N PHE A 74 -12.51 17.85 1.28
CA PHE A 74 -12.35 17.49 2.68
C PHE A 74 -13.55 18.05 3.46
N HIS A 75 -14.61 17.25 3.56
CA HIS A 75 -15.90 17.64 4.14
C HIS A 75 -15.93 17.63 5.67
N ARG A 76 -14.91 17.05 6.32
CA ARG A 76 -14.77 17.01 7.77
C ARG A 76 -13.32 17.31 8.14
N VAL A 77 -13.13 18.45 8.81
CA VAL A 77 -11.81 18.92 9.28
C VAL A 77 -11.90 19.15 10.77
N ILE A 78 -11.06 18.47 11.54
CA ILE A 78 -10.99 18.63 13.00
C ILE A 78 -9.56 18.93 13.36
N ASP A 79 -9.33 20.15 13.85
CA ASP A 79 -8.00 20.60 14.29
C ASP A 79 -7.44 19.68 15.38
N GLY A 80 -6.13 19.40 15.29
CA GLY A 80 -5.45 18.51 16.23
C GLY A 80 -5.89 17.04 16.14
N PHE A 81 -6.69 16.65 15.14
CA PHE A 81 -7.16 15.27 14.97
C PHE A 81 -6.95 14.76 13.54
N MET A 82 -7.82 15.10 12.58
CA MET A 82 -7.73 14.59 11.21
C MET A 82 -8.50 15.47 10.21
N ILE A 83 -8.20 15.28 8.93
CA ILE A 83 -9.01 15.76 7.81
C ILE A 83 -9.54 14.57 7.02
N GLN A 84 -10.86 14.56 6.73
CA GLN A 84 -11.55 13.45 6.05
C GLN A 84 -12.16 13.93 4.75
N GLY A 85 -11.94 13.16 3.68
CA GLY A 85 -12.44 13.45 2.33
C GLY A 85 -12.73 12.19 1.53
N GLY A 86 -12.88 12.36 0.20
CA GLY A 86 -13.02 11.28 -0.76
C GLY A 86 -14.44 10.72 -0.94
N GLY A 87 -15.46 11.37 -0.39
CA GLY A 87 -16.84 10.88 -0.52
C GLY A 87 -17.85 11.89 -1.01
N PHE A 88 -17.57 13.18 -0.89
CA PHE A 88 -18.54 14.25 -1.16
C PHE A 88 -17.99 15.29 -2.11
N THR A 89 -18.86 15.82 -2.97
CA THR A 89 -18.61 16.99 -3.81
C THR A 89 -18.74 18.29 -3.00
N ALA A 90 -18.38 19.42 -3.60
CA ALA A 90 -18.43 20.73 -2.93
C ALA A 90 -19.86 21.15 -2.50
N ASP A 91 -20.87 20.68 -3.18
CA ASP A 91 -22.30 20.86 -2.84
C ASP A 91 -22.83 19.76 -1.89
N MET A 92 -21.92 19.02 -1.26
CA MET A 92 -22.20 17.97 -0.27
C MET A 92 -23.03 16.80 -0.80
N GLN A 93 -22.98 16.55 -2.10
CA GLN A 93 -23.56 15.35 -2.68
C GLN A 93 -22.61 14.17 -2.51
N GLN A 94 -23.10 13.07 -1.95
CA GLN A 94 -22.29 11.85 -1.82
C GLN A 94 -22.14 11.18 -3.19
N LYS A 95 -20.89 10.90 -3.57
CA LYS A 95 -20.60 10.17 -4.81
C LYS A 95 -20.91 8.67 -4.65
N PRO A 96 -21.41 7.99 -5.69
CA PRO A 96 -21.66 6.55 -5.63
C PRO A 96 -20.36 5.78 -5.39
N THR A 97 -20.46 4.70 -4.61
CA THR A 97 -19.30 3.91 -4.20
C THR A 97 -19.35 2.49 -4.77
N LYS A 98 -18.18 1.85 -4.85
CA LYS A 98 -18.04 0.41 -5.12
C LYS A 98 -18.43 -0.40 -3.86
N ALA A 99 -18.41 -1.72 -3.97
CA ALA A 99 -18.58 -2.62 -2.83
C ALA A 99 -17.56 -2.32 -1.72
N PRO A 100 -17.94 -2.46 -0.45
CA PRO A 100 -17.03 -2.26 0.66
C PRO A 100 -15.95 -3.34 0.72
N ILE A 101 -14.83 -3.00 1.37
CA ILE A 101 -13.66 -3.86 1.53
C ILE A 101 -13.51 -4.37 2.96
N PRO A 102 -12.84 -5.53 3.16
CA PRO A 102 -12.50 -6.01 4.49
C PRO A 102 -11.52 -5.08 5.19
N LEU A 103 -11.60 -5.05 6.53
CA LEU A 103 -10.73 -4.25 7.38
C LEU A 103 -9.31 -4.83 7.43
N GLU A 104 -8.30 -3.97 7.25
CA GLU A 104 -6.88 -4.31 7.38
C GLU A 104 -6.18 -3.54 8.51
N ALA A 105 -6.89 -3.21 9.60
CA ALA A 105 -6.33 -2.39 10.68
C ALA A 105 -5.30 -3.13 11.57
N ALA A 106 -5.27 -4.46 11.55
CA ALA A 106 -4.29 -5.28 12.29
C ALA A 106 -2.96 -5.46 11.54
N ASN A 107 -2.62 -4.57 10.61
CA ASN A 107 -1.45 -4.65 9.74
C ASN A 107 -0.13 -4.13 10.37
N GLY A 108 -0.18 -3.67 11.62
CA GLY A 108 0.97 -3.13 12.37
C GLY A 108 1.25 -1.65 12.13
N LEU A 109 0.58 -0.99 11.18
CA LEU A 109 0.68 0.45 10.99
C LEU A 109 -0.15 1.18 12.05
N LYS A 110 0.30 2.38 12.41
CA LYS A 110 -0.34 3.22 13.44
C LYS A 110 -0.95 4.47 12.82
N ASN A 111 -2.00 4.99 13.45
CA ASN A 111 -2.61 6.28 13.10
C ASN A 111 -1.76 7.43 13.66
N ASP A 112 -0.49 7.48 13.24
CA ASP A 112 0.43 8.54 13.61
C ASP A 112 0.20 9.77 12.72
N LYS A 113 0.73 10.92 13.14
CA LYS A 113 0.66 12.16 12.37
C LYS A 113 1.14 11.95 10.93
N TYR A 114 0.36 12.47 9.96
CA TYR A 114 0.59 12.38 8.52
C TYR A 114 0.38 10.99 7.90
N THR A 115 -0.19 10.02 8.61
CA THR A 115 -0.64 8.78 7.98
C THR A 115 -2.03 8.96 7.36
N ILE A 116 -2.29 8.18 6.28
CA ILE A 116 -3.59 8.09 5.63
C ILE A 116 -4.26 6.77 6.00
N ALA A 117 -5.54 6.83 6.40
CA ALA A 117 -6.32 5.67 6.81
C ALA A 117 -7.73 5.69 6.20
N MET A 118 -8.36 4.51 6.09
CA MET A 118 -9.73 4.40 5.58
C MET A 118 -10.77 4.78 6.63
N ALA A 119 -11.69 5.65 6.24
CA ALA A 119 -12.90 5.88 7.00
C ALA A 119 -13.88 4.72 6.82
N ARG A 120 -14.66 4.41 7.86
CA ARG A 120 -15.68 3.37 7.89
C ARG A 120 -16.82 3.72 8.84
N THR A 121 -17.91 3.00 8.75
CA THR A 121 -19.00 3.03 9.74
C THR A 121 -18.66 2.16 10.96
N ALA A 122 -19.61 1.93 11.84
CA ALA A 122 -19.45 0.98 12.97
C ALA A 122 -19.20 -0.47 12.50
N ASN A 123 -19.64 -0.83 11.26
CA ASN A 123 -19.26 -2.11 10.66
C ASN A 123 -17.79 -2.06 10.23
N PRO A 124 -16.91 -2.94 10.74
CA PRO A 124 -15.49 -2.93 10.40
C PRO A 124 -15.21 -3.13 8.91
N ASN A 125 -16.05 -3.88 8.20
CA ASN A 125 -15.92 -4.18 6.77
C ASN A 125 -16.81 -3.26 5.91
N SER A 126 -16.90 -1.97 6.24
CA SER A 126 -17.75 -1.01 5.51
C SER A 126 -16.98 0.09 4.78
N ALA A 127 -15.65 0.04 4.79
CA ALA A 127 -14.84 1.03 4.09
C ALA A 127 -15.08 0.98 2.57
N THR A 128 -15.22 2.15 1.94
CA THR A 128 -15.40 2.28 0.48
C THR A 128 -14.40 3.28 -0.11
N SER A 129 -14.80 4.54 -0.36
CA SER A 129 -13.95 5.57 -0.97
C SER A 129 -13.37 6.57 0.03
N GLN A 130 -14.04 6.80 1.17
CA GLN A 130 -13.64 7.85 2.10
C GLN A 130 -12.38 7.47 2.87
N PHE A 131 -11.49 8.44 3.00
CA PHE A 131 -10.25 8.32 3.76
C PHE A 131 -10.06 9.55 4.66
N PHE A 132 -9.14 9.45 5.60
CA PHE A 132 -8.70 10.59 6.40
C PHE A 132 -7.17 10.63 6.51
N ILE A 133 -6.65 11.83 6.69
CA ILE A 133 -5.24 12.07 6.99
C ILE A 133 -5.16 12.53 8.45
N ASN A 134 -4.35 11.83 9.24
CA ASN A 134 -4.10 12.18 10.62
C ASN A 134 -3.23 13.44 10.70
N VAL A 135 -3.69 14.50 11.39
CA VAL A 135 -2.88 15.71 11.62
C VAL A 135 -2.24 15.72 13.00
N ALA A 136 -2.48 14.69 13.79
CA ALA A 136 -1.86 14.39 15.09
C ALA A 136 -1.64 12.88 15.26
N ASN A 137 -0.97 12.48 16.33
CA ASN A 137 -0.84 11.07 16.71
C ASN A 137 -2.15 10.61 17.37
N ASN A 138 -2.93 9.78 16.67
CA ASN A 138 -4.26 9.34 17.06
C ASN A 138 -4.25 7.87 17.52
N ALA A 139 -3.51 7.57 18.58
CA ALA A 139 -3.37 6.20 19.10
C ALA A 139 -4.71 5.53 19.41
N MET A 140 -5.76 6.33 19.75
CA MET A 140 -7.12 5.85 19.98
C MET A 140 -7.81 5.26 18.74
N LEU A 141 -7.24 5.45 17.55
CA LEU A 141 -7.74 4.85 16.30
C LEU A 141 -7.03 3.56 15.91
N ASN A 142 -5.99 3.16 16.66
CA ASN A 142 -5.27 1.92 16.41
C ASN A 142 -6.04 0.71 16.93
N ALA A 143 -6.00 -0.40 16.17
CA ALA A 143 -6.56 -1.65 16.65
C ALA A 143 -5.95 -2.05 18.02
N PRO A 144 -6.76 -2.52 18.98
CA PRO A 144 -8.18 -2.80 18.91
C PRO A 144 -9.10 -1.60 19.24
N GLN A 145 -8.58 -0.38 19.37
CA GLN A 145 -9.36 0.81 19.69
C GLN A 145 -10.02 1.41 18.41
N PRO A 146 -11.14 2.16 18.57
CA PRO A 146 -11.95 2.39 19.77
C PRO A 146 -13.02 1.31 20.03
N ASP A 147 -13.27 0.42 19.04
CA ASP A 147 -14.44 -0.45 18.98
C ASP A 147 -14.11 -1.95 18.81
N GLY A 148 -12.89 -2.35 19.16
CA GLY A 148 -12.35 -3.69 18.96
C GLY A 148 -11.66 -3.88 17.59
N HIS A 149 -11.73 -2.90 16.67
CA HIS A 149 -11.32 -3.09 15.27
C HIS A 149 -10.27 -2.11 14.79
N GLY A 150 -10.29 -0.84 15.19
CA GLY A 150 -9.40 0.21 14.71
C GLY A 150 -9.69 0.69 13.29
N TYR A 151 -8.77 1.50 12.74
CA TYR A 151 -8.84 2.06 11.39
C TYR A 151 -7.60 1.67 10.61
N ALA A 152 -7.81 1.20 9.37
CA ALA A 152 -6.75 0.68 8.51
C ALA A 152 -5.90 1.80 7.94
N VAL A 153 -4.69 1.98 8.47
CA VAL A 153 -3.66 2.81 7.85
C VAL A 153 -3.11 2.07 6.63
N PHE A 154 -2.97 2.77 5.51
CA PHE A 154 -2.50 2.19 4.24
C PHE A 154 -1.43 3.01 3.53
N GLY A 155 -0.92 4.07 4.16
CA GLY A 155 0.13 4.91 3.63
C GLY A 155 0.43 6.11 4.51
N LYS A 156 1.25 7.01 3.98
CA LYS A 156 1.65 8.25 4.67
C LYS A 156 1.85 9.40 3.68
N VAL A 157 1.66 10.63 4.15
CA VAL A 157 2.05 11.83 3.44
C VAL A 157 3.58 11.94 3.40
N VAL A 158 4.14 12.15 2.23
CA VAL A 158 5.58 12.31 2.00
C VAL A 158 5.95 13.72 1.51
N SER A 159 4.95 14.52 1.10
CA SER A 159 5.11 15.94 0.72
C SER A 159 3.77 16.65 0.89
N GLY A 160 3.81 17.96 1.16
CA GLY A 160 2.60 18.77 1.33
C GLY A 160 2.01 18.70 2.75
N THR A 161 2.85 18.51 3.77
CA THR A 161 2.41 18.50 5.18
C THR A 161 2.05 19.90 5.69
N GLU A 162 2.41 20.94 4.96
CA GLU A 162 2.10 22.35 5.22
C GLU A 162 0.77 22.80 4.59
N VAL A 163 0.19 21.99 3.70
CA VAL A 163 -1.09 22.22 3.02
C VAL A 163 -2.25 21.95 3.96
#